data_70f6acb19df8c08a31ea43f4b61a0594
#
_entry.id   70f6acb19df8c08a31ea43f4b61a0594
#
_cell.length_a   1.000
_cell.length_b   1.000
_cell.length_c   1.000
_cell.angle_alpha   90.00
_cell.angle_beta   90.00
_cell.angle_gamma   90.00
#
_symmetry.space_group_name_H-M   'P 1'
#
loop_
_entity.id
_entity.type
_entity.pdbx_description
1 polymer ?
#
loop_
_entity_poly.entity_id
_entity_poly.type
_entity_poly.pdbx_seq_one_letter_code
_entity_poly.pdbx_strand_id
1 'polypeptide(L)'
;MTTPTAIAPSVLTHIALPVKNLDATLAFYAKYTSLVKIHERQDPDTGLRSVWLANERDLTGVAATFVIVLICGSLPTNITGDIKEHFGFLTSISHLGISVESRSEVDRIAAVAAEDGCLLLGPMYRNEVVGYICMITDPDGNNVEFSVEQVLG
;
A
#
# COMPACT_ATOMS: atom_id res chain seq x y z
N MET A 1 -0.38 25.58 36.72
CA MET A 1 -0.93 25.04 35.47
C MET A 1 0.23 24.99 34.48
N THR A 2 0.74 23.80 34.15
CA THR A 2 1.78 23.64 33.13
C THR A 2 1.16 23.78 31.74
N THR A 3 1.61 24.75 30.98
CA THR A 3 1.22 24.90 29.57
C THR A 3 1.62 23.62 28.82
N PRO A 4 0.74 22.97 28.07
CA PRO A 4 1.13 21.80 27.27
C PRO A 4 2.25 22.19 26.32
N THR A 5 3.34 21.44 26.35
CA THR A 5 4.43 21.62 25.38
C THR A 5 3.84 21.33 23.99
N ALA A 6 3.94 22.28 23.08
CA ALA A 6 3.49 22.08 21.70
C ALA A 6 4.27 20.92 21.06
N ILE A 7 3.53 19.97 20.48
CA ILE A 7 4.14 18.86 19.71
C ILE A 7 4.74 19.45 18.44
N ALA A 8 5.99 19.12 18.16
CA ALA A 8 6.62 19.51 16.91
C ALA A 8 5.90 18.90 15.69
N PRO A 9 5.83 19.60 14.54
CA PRO A 9 5.24 19.06 13.32
C PRO A 9 5.87 17.71 12.94
N SER A 10 5.04 16.76 12.55
CA SER A 10 5.46 15.43 12.10
C SER A 10 4.73 15.08 10.79
N VAL A 11 5.36 14.25 9.96
CA VAL A 11 4.84 13.86 8.65
C VAL A 11 4.86 12.34 8.52
N LEU A 12 3.77 11.78 8.01
CA LEU A 12 3.70 10.36 7.66
C LEU A 12 4.56 10.11 6.40
N THR A 13 5.56 9.23 6.49
CA THR A 13 6.55 9.04 5.42
C THR A 13 6.40 7.72 4.68
N HIS A 14 6.00 6.65 5.37
CA HIS A 14 5.93 5.33 4.74
C HIS A 14 5.03 4.36 5.52
N ILE A 15 4.66 3.29 4.83
CA ILE A 15 4.20 2.03 5.41
C ILE A 15 5.16 0.92 4.99
N ALA A 16 5.48 0.00 5.90
CA ALA A 16 6.29 -1.17 5.60
C ALA A 16 5.40 -2.43 5.59
N LEU A 17 5.53 -3.23 4.53
CA LEU A 17 4.80 -4.47 4.33
C LEU A 17 5.80 -5.63 4.19
N PRO A 18 5.79 -6.60 5.10
CA PRO A 18 6.50 -7.86 4.89
C PRO A 18 5.81 -8.65 3.77
N VAL A 19 6.61 -9.19 2.85
CA VAL A 19 6.12 -9.94 1.68
C VAL A 19 6.85 -11.28 1.56
N LYS A 20 6.14 -12.30 1.12
CA LYS A 20 6.68 -13.66 0.95
C LYS A 20 7.48 -13.80 -0.35
N ASN A 21 6.99 -13.18 -1.42
CA ASN A 21 7.60 -13.23 -2.75
C ASN A 21 7.67 -11.82 -3.32
N LEU A 22 8.84 -11.20 -3.22
CA LEU A 22 9.06 -9.82 -3.64
C LEU A 22 8.77 -9.60 -5.12
N ASP A 23 9.17 -10.56 -5.99
CA ASP A 23 8.99 -10.41 -7.43
C ASP A 23 7.51 -10.49 -7.83
N ALA A 24 6.73 -11.37 -7.19
CA ALA A 24 5.27 -11.45 -7.40
C ALA A 24 4.57 -10.18 -6.92
N THR A 25 4.97 -9.64 -5.76
CA THR A 25 4.39 -8.41 -5.22
C THR A 25 4.75 -7.19 -6.07
N LEU A 26 6.00 -7.09 -6.56
CA LEU A 26 6.42 -6.04 -7.49
C LEU A 26 5.62 -6.10 -8.81
N ALA A 27 5.43 -7.30 -9.37
CA ALA A 27 4.63 -7.49 -10.59
C ALA A 27 3.16 -7.07 -10.37
N PHE A 28 2.59 -7.39 -9.19
CA PHE A 28 1.24 -6.97 -8.82
C PHE A 28 1.12 -5.44 -8.80
N TYR A 29 1.96 -4.74 -8.03
CA TYR A 29 1.87 -3.28 -7.94
C TYR A 29 2.15 -2.60 -9.28
N ALA A 30 3.08 -3.10 -10.09
CA ALA A 30 3.33 -2.61 -11.45
C ALA A 30 2.15 -2.82 -12.41
N LYS A 31 1.35 -3.88 -12.21
CA LYS A 31 0.17 -4.17 -13.04
C LYS A 31 -1.00 -3.26 -12.71
N TYR A 32 -1.23 -2.99 -11.43
CA TYR A 32 -2.46 -2.35 -10.95
C TYR A 32 -2.30 -0.88 -10.57
N THR A 33 -1.06 -0.39 -10.40
CA THR A 33 -0.80 0.98 -9.96
C THR A 33 0.25 1.66 -10.82
N SER A 34 0.38 2.98 -10.67
CA SER A 34 1.49 3.78 -11.22
C SER A 34 2.71 3.84 -10.29
N LEU A 35 2.76 2.99 -9.26
CA LEU A 35 3.91 2.94 -8.37
C LEU A 35 5.14 2.41 -9.10
N VAL A 36 6.25 3.08 -8.90
CA VAL A 36 7.55 2.69 -9.46
C VAL A 36 8.54 2.36 -8.34
N LYS A 37 9.46 1.47 -8.63
CA LYS A 37 10.58 1.19 -7.73
C LYS A 37 11.54 2.37 -7.73
N ILE A 38 11.66 3.06 -6.58
CA ILE A 38 12.55 4.21 -6.41
C ILE A 38 13.85 3.85 -5.71
N HIS A 39 13.87 2.76 -4.96
CA HIS A 39 15.05 2.28 -4.25
C HIS A 39 14.98 0.77 -3.98
N GLU A 40 16.14 0.12 -3.90
CA GLU A 40 16.28 -1.27 -3.47
C GLU A 40 17.55 -1.40 -2.62
N ARG A 41 17.46 -2.19 -1.57
CA ARG A 41 18.59 -2.56 -0.72
C ARG A 41 18.54 -4.05 -0.42
N GLN A 42 19.70 -4.68 -0.43
CA GLN A 42 19.89 -6.02 0.13
C GLN A 42 20.88 -5.92 1.29
N ASP A 43 20.48 -6.47 2.43
CA ASP A 43 21.35 -6.58 3.59
C ASP A 43 22.34 -7.73 3.37
N PRO A 44 23.68 -7.48 3.41
CA PRO A 44 24.67 -8.51 3.08
C PRO A 44 24.77 -9.62 4.12
N ASP A 45 24.40 -9.34 5.37
CA ASP A 45 24.56 -10.29 6.48
C ASP A 45 23.34 -11.21 6.62
N THR A 46 22.13 -10.67 6.40
CA THR A 46 20.87 -11.40 6.58
C THR A 46 20.24 -11.84 5.27
N GLY A 47 20.67 -11.27 4.13
CA GLY A 47 20.03 -11.46 2.82
C GLY A 47 18.67 -10.78 2.69
N LEU A 48 18.23 -10.01 3.70
CA LEU A 48 16.98 -9.27 3.68
C LEU A 48 16.95 -8.29 2.50
N ARG A 49 15.91 -8.38 1.68
CA ARG A 49 15.69 -7.45 0.57
C ARG A 49 14.58 -6.47 0.92
N SER A 50 14.83 -5.20 0.70
CA SER A 50 13.85 -4.13 0.87
C SER A 50 13.74 -3.31 -0.41
N VAL A 51 12.51 -3.06 -0.86
CA VAL A 51 12.20 -2.25 -2.05
C VAL A 51 11.25 -1.14 -1.67
N TRP A 52 11.53 0.07 -2.14
CA TRP A 52 10.68 1.25 -1.95
C TRP A 52 9.88 1.52 -3.22
N LEU A 53 8.57 1.55 -3.09
CA LEU A 53 7.64 1.93 -4.15
C LEU A 53 7.05 3.30 -3.82
N ALA A 54 6.96 4.16 -4.82
CA ALA A 54 6.27 5.45 -4.73
C ALA A 54 5.70 5.85 -6.09
N ASN A 55 4.76 6.81 -6.09
CA ASN A 55 4.47 7.55 -7.29
C ASN A 55 5.64 8.51 -7.58
N GLU A 56 6.02 8.69 -8.84
CA GLU A 56 6.99 9.72 -9.20
C GLU A 56 6.43 11.11 -8.88
N ARG A 57 5.12 11.27 -9.12
CA ARG A 57 4.36 12.48 -8.82
C ARG A 57 2.97 12.10 -8.35
N ASP A 58 2.37 12.92 -7.51
CA ASP A 58 0.94 12.81 -7.18
C ASP A 58 0.07 13.28 -8.35
N LEU A 59 -1.27 13.21 -8.20
CA LEU A 59 -2.22 13.63 -9.23
C LEU A 59 -2.18 15.15 -9.52
N THR A 60 -1.54 15.95 -8.66
CA THR A 60 -1.32 17.39 -8.85
C THR A 60 0.01 17.71 -9.51
N GLY A 61 0.85 16.70 -9.76
CA GLY A 61 2.18 16.83 -10.34
C GLY A 61 3.30 17.11 -9.35
N VAL A 62 3.03 17.10 -8.06
CA VAL A 62 4.03 17.25 -6.99
C VAL A 62 4.72 15.90 -6.71
N ALA A 63 6.02 15.92 -6.41
CA ALA A 63 6.76 14.70 -6.06
C ALA A 63 6.17 14.03 -4.82
N ALA A 64 5.85 12.75 -4.92
CA ALA A 64 5.27 12.00 -3.82
C ALA A 64 6.27 11.88 -2.66
N THR A 65 5.80 12.10 -1.43
CA THR A 65 6.61 12.04 -0.20
C THR A 65 6.32 10.80 0.63
N PHE A 66 5.28 10.03 0.27
CA PHE A 66 4.90 8.80 0.95
C PHE A 66 5.33 7.58 0.13
N VAL A 67 5.88 6.56 0.80
CA VAL A 67 6.37 5.34 0.15
C VAL A 67 5.81 4.08 0.79
N ILE A 68 5.68 3.03 -0.01
CA ILE A 68 5.47 1.66 0.47
C ILE A 68 6.84 0.97 0.47
N VAL A 69 7.23 0.41 1.61
CA VAL A 69 8.46 -0.37 1.75
C VAL A 69 8.10 -1.85 1.79
N LEU A 70 8.43 -2.58 0.73
CA LEU A 70 8.28 -4.04 0.69
C LEU A 70 9.52 -4.69 1.29
N ILE A 71 9.34 -5.62 2.24
CA ILE A 71 10.42 -6.29 2.96
C ILE A 71 10.28 -7.79 2.77
N CYS A 72 11.28 -8.43 2.16
CA CYS A 72 11.30 -9.88 1.90
C CYS A 72 12.53 -10.52 2.54
N GLY A 73 12.32 -11.61 3.27
CA GLY A 73 13.35 -12.36 3.98
C GLY A 73 13.09 -12.46 5.47
N SER A 74 14.00 -13.11 6.19
CA SER A 74 13.89 -13.28 7.64
C SER A 74 14.35 -12.03 8.35
N LEU A 75 13.46 -11.38 9.07
CA LEU A 75 13.82 -10.26 9.93
C LEU A 75 14.67 -10.76 11.11
N PRO A 76 15.71 -10.01 11.53
CA PRO A 76 16.48 -10.32 12.71
C PRO A 76 15.61 -10.42 13.96
N THR A 77 15.84 -11.42 14.80
CA THR A 77 15.05 -11.67 16.01
C THR A 77 15.09 -10.53 17.04
N ASN A 78 16.14 -9.73 17.01
CA ASN A 78 16.25 -8.50 17.84
C ASN A 78 15.30 -7.38 17.42
N ILE A 79 14.73 -7.44 16.21
CA ILE A 79 13.71 -6.50 15.73
C ILE A 79 12.30 -7.06 15.95
N THR A 80 12.13 -8.38 15.78
CA THR A 80 10.82 -9.02 15.83
C THR A 80 10.47 -9.57 17.21
N GLY A 81 11.48 -9.82 18.09
CA GLY A 81 11.24 -10.50 19.36
C GLY A 81 10.48 -11.81 19.16
N ASP A 82 9.55 -12.08 20.06
CA ASP A 82 8.62 -13.22 19.96
C ASP A 82 7.42 -12.97 19.01
N ILE A 83 7.47 -11.88 18.22
CA ILE A 83 6.41 -11.51 17.27
C ILE A 83 6.38 -12.42 16.02
N LYS A 84 6.98 -13.59 16.06
CA LYS A 84 7.00 -14.56 14.94
C LYS A 84 5.63 -14.91 14.37
N GLU A 85 4.56 -14.70 15.12
CA GLU A 85 3.19 -15.00 14.71
C GLU A 85 2.40 -13.79 14.22
N HIS A 86 2.98 -12.55 14.28
CA HIS A 86 2.27 -11.32 13.98
C HIS A 86 2.77 -10.61 12.71
N PHE A 87 3.41 -11.30 11.78
CA PHE A 87 3.42 -10.89 10.39
C PHE A 87 2.00 -11.09 9.84
N GLY A 88 1.07 -10.44 10.52
CA GLY A 88 -0.31 -10.39 10.13
C GLY A 88 -0.45 -9.41 8.99
N PHE A 89 -1.13 -9.87 7.97
CA PHE A 89 -1.74 -9.04 6.96
C PHE A 89 -2.51 -7.90 7.63
N LEU A 90 -2.63 -6.78 6.95
CA LEU A 90 -3.61 -5.78 7.33
C LEU A 90 -4.95 -6.52 7.56
N THR A 91 -5.64 -6.24 8.67
CA THR A 91 -6.91 -6.88 8.99
C THR A 91 -7.96 -6.56 7.93
N SER A 92 -9.10 -7.27 7.93
CA SER A 92 -10.13 -7.19 6.87
C SER A 92 -10.64 -5.79 6.51
N ILE A 93 -10.55 -4.83 7.42
CA ILE A 93 -10.92 -3.42 7.17
C ILE A 93 -9.71 -2.51 6.96
N SER A 94 -8.49 -3.00 7.18
CA SER A 94 -7.27 -2.26 6.91
C SER A 94 -6.91 -2.42 5.45
N HIS A 95 -6.54 -1.35 4.78
CA HIS A 95 -6.21 -1.35 3.37
C HIS A 95 -5.21 -0.25 3.02
N LEU A 96 -4.58 -0.40 1.87
CA LEU A 96 -3.88 0.68 1.18
C LEU A 96 -4.88 1.37 0.26
N GLY A 97 -4.99 2.69 0.36
CA GLY A 97 -5.84 3.50 -0.53
C GLY A 97 -5.04 4.09 -1.68
N ILE A 98 -5.52 3.87 -2.90
CA ILE A 98 -4.96 4.40 -4.15
C ILE A 98 -6.05 5.23 -4.84
N SER A 99 -5.82 6.53 -4.95
CA SER A 99 -6.68 7.39 -5.77
C SER A 99 -6.41 7.18 -7.25
N VAL A 100 -7.48 7.16 -8.04
CA VAL A 100 -7.43 7.12 -9.50
C VAL A 100 -8.25 8.27 -10.13
N GLU A 101 -8.06 8.52 -11.42
CA GLU A 101 -8.58 9.72 -12.07
C GLU A 101 -10.08 9.67 -12.38
N SER A 102 -10.67 8.47 -12.52
CA SER A 102 -12.05 8.33 -12.99
C SER A 102 -12.72 7.05 -12.53
N ARG A 103 -14.07 7.03 -12.55
CA ARG A 103 -14.85 5.80 -12.32
C ARG A 103 -14.55 4.72 -13.34
N SER A 104 -14.32 5.09 -14.60
CA SER A 104 -13.96 4.13 -15.64
C SER A 104 -12.63 3.44 -15.38
N GLU A 105 -11.70 4.10 -14.68
CA GLU A 105 -10.44 3.47 -14.26
C GLU A 105 -10.67 2.47 -13.10
N VAL A 106 -11.54 2.80 -12.14
CA VAL A 106 -11.98 1.84 -11.11
C VAL A 106 -12.64 0.61 -11.75
N ASP A 107 -13.54 0.82 -12.75
CA ASP A 107 -14.21 -0.27 -13.47
C ASP A 107 -13.20 -1.15 -14.21
N ARG A 108 -12.23 -0.54 -14.88
CA ARG A 108 -11.17 -1.26 -15.59
C ARG A 108 -10.33 -2.12 -14.64
N ILE A 109 -9.90 -1.56 -13.52
CA ILE A 109 -9.13 -2.27 -12.49
C ILE A 109 -9.93 -3.45 -11.95
N ALA A 110 -11.21 -3.23 -11.61
CA ALA A 110 -12.08 -4.28 -11.10
C ALA A 110 -12.27 -5.43 -12.11
N ALA A 111 -12.45 -5.11 -13.40
CA ALA A 111 -12.58 -6.12 -14.45
C ALA A 111 -11.32 -6.99 -14.57
N VAL A 112 -10.13 -6.36 -14.62
CA VAL A 112 -8.85 -7.07 -14.70
C VAL A 112 -8.62 -7.91 -13.44
N ALA A 113 -8.92 -7.37 -12.26
CA ALA A 113 -8.78 -8.08 -10.99
C ALA A 113 -9.74 -9.28 -10.87
N ALA A 114 -10.93 -9.19 -11.46
CA ALA A 114 -11.86 -10.32 -11.53
C ALA A 114 -11.31 -11.45 -12.42
N GLU A 115 -10.70 -11.10 -13.56
CA GLU A 115 -10.03 -12.07 -14.43
C GLU A 115 -8.83 -12.73 -13.74
N ASP A 116 -8.06 -11.97 -12.96
CA ASP A 116 -6.91 -12.46 -12.18
C ASP A 116 -7.34 -13.23 -10.91
N GLY A 117 -8.62 -13.18 -10.52
CA GLY A 117 -9.13 -13.83 -9.31
C GLY A 117 -8.74 -13.14 -8.01
N CYS A 118 -8.36 -11.86 -8.06
CA CYS A 118 -7.97 -11.06 -6.88
C CYS A 118 -8.96 -9.93 -6.52
N LEU A 119 -10.08 -9.80 -7.24
CA LEU A 119 -11.14 -8.85 -6.88
C LEU A 119 -11.82 -9.26 -5.58
N LEU A 120 -11.82 -8.37 -4.59
CA LEU A 120 -12.47 -8.59 -3.30
C LEU A 120 -13.85 -7.93 -3.22
N LEU A 121 -13.98 -6.70 -3.75
CA LEU A 121 -15.19 -5.88 -3.62
C LEU A 121 -15.32 -4.88 -4.78
N GLY A 122 -16.56 -4.62 -5.20
CA GLY A 122 -16.89 -3.59 -6.18
C GLY A 122 -16.85 -4.06 -7.64
N PRO A 123 -16.88 -3.13 -8.62
CA PRO A 123 -16.90 -1.67 -8.41
C PRO A 123 -18.23 -1.19 -7.86
N MET A 124 -18.24 -0.16 -6.99
CA MET A 124 -19.47 0.38 -6.42
C MET A 124 -19.30 1.80 -5.85
N TYR A 125 -20.37 2.57 -5.88
CA TYR A 125 -20.46 3.79 -5.09
C TYR A 125 -20.91 3.47 -3.67
N ARG A 126 -20.16 3.91 -2.68
CA ARG A 126 -20.45 3.68 -1.26
C ARG A 126 -21.27 4.80 -0.65
N ASN A 127 -20.74 6.00 -0.65
CA ASN A 127 -21.36 7.22 -0.15
C ASN A 127 -20.50 8.44 -0.55
N GLU A 128 -20.94 9.63 -0.17
CA GLU A 128 -20.28 10.90 -0.49
C GLU A 128 -18.89 11.08 0.15
N VAL A 129 -18.55 10.33 1.19
CA VAL A 129 -17.23 10.38 1.85
C VAL A 129 -16.26 9.40 1.19
N VAL A 130 -16.70 8.17 0.95
CA VAL A 130 -15.86 7.09 0.42
C VAL A 130 -15.75 7.13 -1.10
N GLY A 131 -16.77 7.65 -1.79
CA GLY A 131 -16.79 7.75 -3.25
C GLY A 131 -17.09 6.45 -3.96
N TYR A 132 -16.57 6.31 -5.18
CA TYR A 132 -16.69 5.13 -6.04
C TYR A 132 -15.41 4.30 -5.96
N ILE A 133 -15.54 3.02 -5.60
CA ILE A 133 -14.41 2.17 -5.22
C ILE A 133 -14.48 0.77 -5.82
N CYS A 134 -13.32 0.13 -5.93
CA CYS A 134 -13.16 -1.31 -5.86
C CYS A 134 -12.04 -1.68 -4.88
N MET A 135 -12.02 -2.91 -4.42
CA MET A 135 -10.98 -3.44 -3.54
C MET A 135 -10.45 -4.76 -4.11
N ILE A 136 -9.14 -4.91 -4.13
CA ILE A 136 -8.45 -6.11 -4.60
C ILE A 136 -7.48 -6.60 -3.53
N THR A 137 -6.99 -7.82 -3.66
CA THR A 137 -5.96 -8.36 -2.76
C THR A 137 -4.62 -8.46 -3.46
N ASP A 138 -3.55 -8.05 -2.80
CA ASP A 138 -2.19 -8.29 -3.27
C ASP A 138 -1.79 -9.78 -3.07
N PRO A 139 -0.63 -10.24 -3.60
CA PRO A 139 -0.20 -11.64 -3.47
C PRO A 139 0.01 -12.12 -2.03
N ASP A 140 0.17 -11.23 -1.07
CA ASP A 140 0.30 -11.54 0.35
C ASP A 140 -1.03 -11.43 1.12
N GLY A 141 -2.13 -11.08 0.43
CA GLY A 141 -3.47 -10.95 0.99
C GLY A 141 -3.76 -9.58 1.61
N ASN A 142 -2.92 -8.57 1.38
CA ASN A 142 -3.23 -7.21 1.81
C ASN A 142 -4.32 -6.62 0.92
N ASN A 143 -5.25 -5.90 1.55
CA ASN A 143 -6.30 -5.21 0.82
C ASN A 143 -5.75 -3.91 0.21
N VAL A 144 -6.10 -3.68 -1.06
CA VAL A 144 -5.78 -2.45 -1.79
C VAL A 144 -7.08 -1.89 -2.37
N GLU A 145 -7.45 -0.70 -1.90
CA GLU A 145 -8.62 0.04 -2.39
C GLU A 145 -8.21 0.99 -3.50
N PHE A 146 -8.96 0.97 -4.60
CA PHE A 146 -8.89 1.98 -5.65
C PHE A 146 -10.14 2.83 -5.57
N SER A 147 -9.98 4.14 -5.51
CA SER A 147 -11.08 5.07 -5.27
C SER A 147 -10.98 6.33 -6.13
N VAL A 148 -12.16 6.90 -6.39
CA VAL A 148 -12.32 8.23 -6.99
C VAL A 148 -13.47 8.95 -6.27
N GLU A 149 -13.42 10.28 -6.24
CA GLU A 149 -14.41 11.11 -5.53
C GLU A 149 -14.36 10.94 -4.01
N GLN A 150 -13.33 10.34 -3.47
CA GLN A 150 -13.13 10.18 -2.02
C GLN A 150 -12.76 11.52 -1.38
N VAL A 151 -13.39 11.83 -0.25
CA VAL A 151 -13.07 13.03 0.55
C VAL A 151 -12.16 12.64 1.71
N LEU A 152 -10.90 13.06 1.63
CA LEU A 152 -9.86 12.74 2.63
C LEU A 152 -9.60 13.90 3.62
N GLY A 153 -10.60 14.68 3.94
CA GLY A 153 -10.53 15.78 4.90
C GLY A 153 -10.43 17.16 4.26
#